data_7c98c05757e073f24b3987744ea77b55
#
_entry.id   7c98c05757e073f24b3987744ea77b55
#
_cell.length_a   1.000
_cell.length_b   1.000
_cell.length_c   1.000
_cell.angle_alpha   90.00
_cell.angle_beta   90.00
_cell.angle_gamma   90.00
#
_symmetry.space_group_name_H-M   'P 1'
#
loop_
_entity.id
_entity.type
_entity.pdbx_description
1 polymer ?
#
loop_
_entity_poly.entity_id
_entity_poly.type
_entity_poly.pdbx_seq_one_letter_code
_entity_poly.pdbx_strand_id
1 'polypeptide(L)'
;MKLRNFEIGNNKPLTLMGGMNVLESRDLAMQVAEDFKKVTDKLNINYIFKASFDKANRSSISSYRGPGLEEGLNILKEVSDEFDVPVITDIHEPDQAEPVSAVSYTHLTLPTIPGV
;
A
#
# COMPACT_ATOMS: atom_id res chain seq x y z
N MET A 1 14.43 7.61 7.20
CA MET A 1 13.02 7.93 6.99
C MET A 1 12.17 7.17 8.00
N LYS A 2 11.39 7.86 8.77
CA LYS A 2 10.60 7.24 9.82
C LYS A 2 9.16 7.03 9.36
N LEU A 3 8.66 5.82 9.54
CA LEU A 3 7.28 5.47 9.29
C LEU A 3 6.57 5.22 10.62
N ARG A 4 5.40 4.61 10.58
CA ARG A 4 4.52 4.43 11.73
C ARG A 4 5.25 3.92 13.00
N ASN A 5 6.03 2.87 12.86
CA ASN A 5 6.64 2.21 14.02
C ASN A 5 8.06 1.73 13.77
N PHE A 6 8.70 2.19 12.69
CA PHE A 6 10.09 1.83 12.41
C PHE A 6 10.71 2.85 11.44
N GLU A 7 12.01 2.71 11.24
CA GLU A 7 12.75 3.55 10.31
C GLU A 7 13.31 2.74 9.16
N ILE A 8 13.37 3.36 7.98
CA ILE A 8 14.00 2.81 6.80
C ILE A 8 15.34 3.50 6.63
N GLY A 9 16.40 2.73 6.42
CA GLY A 9 17.72 3.30 6.20
C GLY A 9 18.74 2.22 5.90
N ASN A 10 19.92 2.64 5.46
CA ASN A 10 20.96 1.70 5.05
C ASN A 10 21.48 0.84 6.19
N ASN A 11 21.39 1.36 7.42
CA ASN A 11 21.87 0.64 8.61
C ASN A 11 20.72 0.10 9.45
N LYS A 12 19.53 -0.01 8.87
CA LYS A 12 18.33 -0.52 9.54
C LYS A 12 17.96 -1.88 8.96
N PRO A 13 17.10 -2.66 9.66
CA PRO A 13 16.62 -3.92 9.10
C PRO A 13 15.96 -3.72 7.75
N LEU A 14 15.97 -4.76 6.95
CA LEU A 14 15.33 -4.75 5.64
C LEU A 14 13.85 -4.44 5.79
N THR A 15 13.30 -3.69 4.84
CA THR A 15 11.88 -3.39 4.80
C THR A 15 11.28 -4.01 3.53
N LEU A 16 10.22 -4.79 3.71
CA LEU A 16 9.50 -5.39 2.60
C LEU A 16 8.21 -4.61 2.35
N MET A 17 8.04 -4.14 1.13
CA MET A 17 6.77 -3.57 0.69
C MET A 17 6.06 -4.63 -0.14
N GLY A 18 4.98 -5.15 0.37
CA GLY A 18 4.27 -6.21 -0.32
C GLY A 18 2.79 -6.18 -0.03
N GLY A 19 2.01 -6.74 -0.93
CA GLY A 19 0.57 -6.76 -0.77
C GLY A 19 -0.13 -7.20 -2.04
N MET A 20 -1.00 -6.35 -2.55
CA MET A 20 -1.85 -6.67 -3.70
C MET A 20 -1.64 -5.64 -4.79
N ASN A 21 -1.80 -6.08 -6.03
CA ASN A 21 -1.78 -5.15 -7.15
C ASN A 21 -2.93 -4.15 -7.04
N VAL A 22 -4.11 -4.64 -6.71
CA VAL A 22 -5.28 -3.81 -6.48
C VAL A 22 -6.13 -4.44 -5.37
N LEU A 23 -6.81 -3.60 -4.59
CA LEU A 23 -7.68 -4.09 -3.53
C LEU A 23 -8.92 -4.75 -4.16
N GLU A 24 -8.94 -6.07 -4.17
CA GLU A 24 -10.05 -6.82 -4.75
C GLU A 24 -11.21 -6.95 -3.78
N SER A 25 -10.90 -7.13 -2.50
CA SER A 25 -11.91 -7.17 -1.46
C SER A 25 -11.24 -6.89 -0.11
N ARG A 26 -12.04 -6.48 0.85
CA ARG A 26 -11.56 -6.26 2.20
C ARG A 26 -11.02 -7.55 2.82
N ASP A 27 -11.76 -8.65 2.67
CA ASP A 27 -11.36 -9.92 3.28
C ASP A 27 -10.06 -10.44 2.69
N LEU A 28 -9.88 -10.31 1.38
CA LEU A 28 -8.64 -10.73 0.75
C LEU A 28 -7.48 -9.85 1.19
N ALA A 29 -7.70 -8.54 1.32
CA ALA A 29 -6.66 -7.63 1.80
C ALA A 29 -6.21 -8.00 3.20
N MET A 30 -7.14 -8.32 4.10
CA MET A 30 -6.81 -8.73 5.46
C MET A 30 -6.02 -10.04 5.45
N GLN A 31 -6.40 -11.00 4.61
CA GLN A 31 -5.70 -12.27 4.53
C GLN A 31 -4.27 -12.10 4.00
N VAL A 32 -4.12 -11.31 2.94
CA VAL A 32 -2.80 -11.05 2.36
C VAL A 32 -1.90 -10.35 3.36
N ALA A 33 -2.41 -9.34 4.04
CA ALA A 33 -1.63 -8.61 5.04
C ALA A 33 -1.22 -9.53 6.19
N GLU A 34 -2.13 -10.40 6.64
CA GLU A 34 -1.83 -11.34 7.71
C GLU A 34 -0.71 -12.30 7.31
N ASP A 35 -0.77 -12.82 6.09
CA ASP A 35 0.24 -13.76 5.61
C ASP A 35 1.62 -13.10 5.52
N PHE A 36 1.68 -11.89 4.96
CA PHE A 36 2.93 -11.15 4.90
C PHE A 36 3.45 -10.82 6.30
N LYS A 37 2.55 -10.40 7.19
CA LYS A 37 2.95 -10.03 8.55
C LYS A 37 3.55 -11.23 9.30
N LYS A 38 2.97 -12.40 9.16
CA LYS A 38 3.51 -13.60 9.79
C LYS A 38 4.92 -13.90 9.32
N VAL A 39 5.15 -13.82 8.00
CA VAL A 39 6.46 -14.12 7.43
C VAL A 39 7.49 -13.07 7.84
N THR A 40 7.12 -11.80 7.76
CA THR A 40 8.07 -10.72 8.09
C THR A 40 8.41 -10.70 9.57
N ASP A 41 7.45 -11.01 10.44
CA ASP A 41 7.74 -11.13 11.87
C ASP A 41 8.71 -12.28 12.13
N LYS A 42 8.49 -13.41 11.46
CA LYS A 42 9.35 -14.58 11.61
C LYS A 42 10.79 -14.30 11.16
N LEU A 43 10.92 -13.49 10.10
CA LEU A 43 12.23 -13.14 9.55
C LEU A 43 12.85 -11.91 10.23
N ASN A 44 12.12 -11.26 11.13
CA ASN A 44 12.60 -10.07 11.84
C ASN A 44 12.89 -8.91 10.88
N ILE A 45 12.05 -8.73 9.88
CA ILE A 45 12.17 -7.60 8.95
C ILE A 45 10.92 -6.74 9.04
N ASN A 46 11.03 -5.51 8.58
CA ASN A 46 9.94 -4.55 8.61
C ASN A 46 8.97 -4.78 7.45
N TYR A 47 7.70 -4.48 7.67
CA TYR A 47 6.68 -4.72 6.64
C TYR A 47 5.85 -3.47 6.39
N ILE A 48 5.60 -3.20 5.12
CA ILE A 48 4.67 -2.17 4.65
C ILE A 48 3.67 -2.85 3.72
N PHE A 49 2.38 -2.69 4.00
CA PHE A 49 1.34 -3.23 3.11
C PHE A 49 1.16 -2.27 1.94
N LYS A 50 1.22 -2.80 0.73
CA LYS A 50 1.09 -2.00 -0.49
C LYS A 50 -0.07 -2.52 -1.31
N ALA A 51 -0.94 -1.62 -1.75
CA ALA A 51 -2.03 -1.94 -2.68
C ALA A 51 -2.54 -0.67 -3.33
N SER A 52 -3.08 -0.81 -4.52
CA SER A 52 -3.74 0.30 -5.21
C SER A 52 -5.24 0.25 -4.96
N PHE A 53 -5.86 1.40 -4.83
CA PHE A 53 -7.32 1.49 -4.74
C PHE A 53 -7.96 1.74 -6.11
N ASP A 54 -7.16 2.09 -7.10
CA ASP A 54 -7.64 2.35 -8.47
C ASP A 54 -6.52 2.05 -9.47
N LYS A 55 -6.79 1.11 -10.37
CA LYS A 55 -5.87 0.79 -11.46
C LYS A 55 -6.27 1.52 -12.73
N ALA A 56 -6.12 2.84 -12.71
CA ALA A 56 -6.48 3.67 -13.84
C ALA A 56 -5.66 3.34 -15.09
N ASN A 57 -4.44 2.84 -14.91
CA ASN A 57 -3.52 2.51 -16.01
C ASN A 57 -3.50 1.00 -16.35
N ARG A 58 -4.59 0.30 -16.07
CA ARG A 58 -4.66 -1.13 -16.35
C ARG A 58 -4.52 -1.43 -17.82
N SER A 59 -4.07 -2.65 -18.13
CA SER A 59 -3.77 -3.05 -19.51
C SER A 59 -5.01 -3.32 -20.35
N SER A 60 -6.16 -3.56 -19.72
CA SER A 60 -7.43 -3.82 -20.41
C SER A 60 -8.54 -3.04 -19.75
N ILE A 61 -9.43 -2.47 -20.56
CA ILE A 61 -10.58 -1.72 -20.05
C ILE A 61 -11.51 -2.60 -19.22
N SER A 62 -11.52 -3.90 -19.49
CA SER A 62 -12.37 -4.85 -18.78
C SER A 62 -11.75 -5.39 -17.50
N SER A 63 -10.47 -5.08 -17.24
CA SER A 63 -9.81 -5.52 -16.01
C SER A 63 -10.41 -4.81 -14.82
N TYR A 64 -10.40 -5.49 -13.65
CA TYR A 64 -10.90 -4.89 -12.43
C TYR A 64 -10.08 -3.65 -12.08
N ARG A 65 -10.77 -2.57 -11.83
CA ARG A 65 -10.13 -1.27 -11.59
C ARG A 65 -9.85 -1.01 -10.12
N GLY A 66 -10.66 -1.55 -9.23
CA GLY A 66 -10.50 -1.34 -7.80
C GLY A 66 -11.75 -0.77 -7.16
N PRO A 67 -11.79 -0.70 -5.82
CA PRO A 67 -12.97 -0.24 -5.09
C PRO A 67 -13.18 1.27 -5.13
N GLY A 68 -12.17 2.03 -5.56
CA GLY A 68 -12.25 3.48 -5.53
C GLY A 68 -11.68 4.07 -4.25
N LEU A 69 -11.67 5.40 -4.19
CA LEU A 69 -10.95 6.13 -3.14
C LEU A 69 -11.51 5.84 -1.75
N GLU A 70 -12.80 6.05 -1.54
CA GLU A 70 -13.38 5.98 -0.19
C GLU A 70 -13.27 4.57 0.40
N GLU A 71 -13.76 3.58 -0.33
CA GLU A 71 -13.70 2.20 0.14
C GLU A 71 -12.26 1.72 0.26
N GLY A 72 -11.41 2.10 -0.69
CA GLY A 72 -10.01 1.72 -0.66
C GLY A 72 -9.29 2.26 0.56
N LEU A 73 -9.54 3.52 0.92
CA LEU A 73 -8.93 4.10 2.12
C LEU A 73 -9.43 3.43 3.39
N ASN A 74 -10.70 3.04 3.43
CA ASN A 74 -11.23 2.32 4.58
C ASN A 74 -10.54 0.97 4.75
N ILE A 75 -10.34 0.25 3.66
CA ILE A 75 -9.64 -1.04 3.71
C ILE A 75 -8.19 -0.87 4.15
N LEU A 76 -7.50 0.12 3.59
CA LEU A 76 -6.10 0.38 3.96
C LEU A 76 -6.00 0.75 5.43
N LYS A 77 -6.93 1.55 5.93
CA LYS A 77 -6.93 1.93 7.35
C LYS A 77 -7.17 0.70 8.24
N GLU A 78 -8.08 -0.18 7.86
CA GLU A 78 -8.32 -1.39 8.63
C GLU A 78 -7.08 -2.27 8.69
N VAL A 79 -6.39 -2.44 7.56
CA VAL A 79 -5.15 -3.23 7.54
C VAL A 79 -4.10 -2.60 8.45
N SER A 80 -3.93 -1.30 8.33
CA SER A 80 -2.93 -0.59 9.14
C SER A 80 -3.21 -0.73 10.64
N ASP A 81 -4.46 -0.57 11.04
CA ASP A 81 -4.84 -0.64 12.45
C ASP A 81 -4.80 -2.08 12.98
N GLU A 82 -5.25 -3.04 12.20
CA GLU A 82 -5.30 -4.44 12.63
C GLU A 82 -3.91 -5.03 12.84
N PHE A 83 -2.99 -4.76 11.93
CA PHE A 83 -1.66 -5.37 11.97
C PHE A 83 -0.57 -4.43 12.43
N ASP A 84 -0.91 -3.19 12.75
CA ASP A 84 0.03 -2.16 13.19
C ASP A 84 1.19 -2.02 12.20
N VAL A 85 0.84 -1.82 10.94
CA VAL A 85 1.82 -1.66 9.87
C VAL A 85 1.51 -0.41 9.07
N PRO A 86 2.54 0.25 8.52
CA PRO A 86 2.30 1.32 7.56
C PRO A 86 1.67 0.75 6.29
N VAL A 87 0.87 1.55 5.63
CA VAL A 87 0.32 1.19 4.33
C VAL A 87 0.77 2.22 3.31
N ILE A 88 0.92 1.79 2.07
CA ILE A 88 1.35 2.65 0.98
C ILE A 88 0.45 2.40 -0.22
N THR A 89 0.06 3.47 -0.89
CA THR A 89 -0.75 3.39 -2.09
C THR A 89 -0.32 4.45 -3.09
N ASP A 90 -0.77 4.34 -4.32
CA ASP A 90 -0.51 5.34 -5.34
C ASP A 90 -1.74 6.23 -5.52
N ILE A 91 -1.51 7.45 -5.98
CA ILE A 91 -2.58 8.38 -6.31
C ILE A 91 -2.53 8.67 -7.81
N HIS A 92 -3.67 9.05 -8.36
CA HIS A 92 -3.80 9.30 -9.79
C HIS A 92 -4.27 10.71 -10.11
N GLU A 93 -4.83 11.41 -9.11
CA GLU A 93 -5.33 12.76 -9.24
C GLU A 93 -4.77 13.61 -8.10
N PRO A 94 -4.43 14.88 -8.35
CA PRO A 94 -3.85 15.72 -7.29
C PRO A 94 -4.75 15.87 -6.06
N ASP A 95 -6.06 15.89 -6.24
CA ASP A 95 -7.00 16.07 -5.13
C ASP A 95 -7.13 14.84 -4.25
N GLN A 96 -6.55 13.71 -4.64
CA GLN A 96 -6.52 12.51 -3.83
C GLN A 96 -5.44 12.56 -2.76
N ALA A 97 -4.46 13.45 -2.90
CA ALA A 97 -3.31 13.47 -2.00
C ALA A 97 -3.71 13.75 -0.55
N GLU A 98 -4.59 14.70 -0.31
CA GLU A 98 -4.96 15.06 1.05
C GLU A 98 -5.70 13.93 1.77
N PRO A 99 -6.80 13.36 1.23
CA PRO A 99 -7.46 12.27 1.94
C PRO A 99 -6.60 11.02 2.08
N VAL A 100 -5.76 10.74 1.10
CA VAL A 100 -4.88 9.57 1.16
C VAL A 100 -3.82 9.75 2.24
N SER A 101 -3.25 10.94 2.37
CA SER A 101 -2.19 11.20 3.33
C SER A 101 -2.64 11.02 4.77
N ALA A 102 -3.93 11.10 5.05
CA ALA A 102 -4.46 10.89 6.39
C ALA A 102 -4.40 9.41 6.82
N VAL A 103 -4.29 8.49 5.88
CA VAL A 103 -4.34 7.06 6.13
C VAL A 103 -3.03 6.37 5.74
N SER A 104 -2.41 6.81 4.68
CA SER A 104 -1.40 6.05 3.96
C SER A 104 -0.21 6.92 3.63
N TYR A 105 0.96 6.30 3.55
CA TYR A 105 2.08 6.92 2.85
C TYR A 105 1.84 6.71 1.36
N THR A 106 2.16 7.72 0.57
CA THR A 106 1.97 7.63 -0.86
C THR A 106 3.32 7.59 -1.55
N HIS A 107 3.37 6.89 -2.66
CA HIS A 107 4.47 7.05 -3.57
C HIS A 107 3.90 7.43 -4.92
N LEU A 108 4.62 8.29 -5.60
CA LEU A 108 4.33 8.58 -6.98
C LEU A 108 5.19 7.69 -7.82
N THR A 109 4.56 7.02 -8.75
CA THR A 109 5.32 6.37 -9.79
C THR A 109 5.78 7.48 -10.70
N LEU A 110 6.95 8.00 -10.44
CA LEU A 110 7.50 8.99 -11.33
C LEU A 110 7.77 8.35 -12.67
N PRO A 111 7.38 9.00 -13.76
CA PRO A 111 7.78 8.53 -15.07
C PRO A 111 9.29 8.57 -15.08
N THR A 112 9.82 7.46 -15.18
CA THR A 112 11.25 7.39 -15.23
C THR A 112 11.65 7.51 -16.67
N ILE A 113 11.45 7.94 -16.94
CA ILE A 113 11.77 8.14 -17.87
C ILE A 113 11.98 7.96 -18.60
N PRO A 114 11.97 7.67 -19.26
CA PRO A 114 12.09 8.42 -19.69
C PRO A 114 11.25 9.04 -19.24
N GLY A 115 11.23 8.98 -18.91
CA GLY A 115 10.58 9.27 -18.41
C GLY A 115 10.48 9.49 -17.60
N VAL A 116 10.50 9.66 -17.29
CA VAL A 116 10.27 9.68 -16.52
C VAL A 116 10.03 9.53 -15.91
#